data_72d215fceb27b4e6545f4b80166c0ce7
#
_entry.id   72d215fceb27b4e6545f4b80166c0ce7
#
_cell.length_a   1.000
_cell.length_b   1.000
_cell.length_c   1.000
_cell.angle_alpha   90.00
_cell.angle_beta   90.00
_cell.angle_gamma   90.00
#
_symmetry.space_group_name_H-M   'P 1'
#
loop_
_entity.id
_entity.type
_entity.pdbx_description
1 polymer ?
#
loop_
_entity_poly.entity_id
_entity_poly.type
_entity_poly.pdbx_seq_one_letter_code
_entity_poly.pdbx_strand_id
1 'polypeptide(L)'
;ANNVLNQNRGMDVSKFQGEIDWEKAKAAGIDFAIIRCGFGGEWDGQEENWAQDDPQWRRNADECTRLGIPFGAYLYSYATTVEEARSEADHVARLLGLTAPPQEGLDDYTAAPYQLSYPVYYDLEDKYISGVFPSEMAEITQAFFDRLTEYGYTGAQGLYASRNWVRARMTDPAFDKWRDNLWIARFSDDLDYAGTYDMWQCTFSAPGADYGVQSETVDLDFVMKPFKFTGVSACNGKTAAPVLLNDTYTDELHMDGKDAYATLATNEPGEKDGGRRVYWTTSDKTVATVDKNGTVRARTDSGECTITATLADGTESLTCRVRVGDITVPIFATAGLRGDRSMLADAAALKGATPDSILLDAGDSLHGTESASLTGGMDMLSAFSAAGYDLHAMALTDFAYGTTRLVSDANMGSGPSLASNLLNNEGTAVFYRSTSWSRNRVTNGRYTVVERAGYKIGFFVLNDPAQAAVISASNGEFITARDWNDTAAEQITALQNAGCDAILAIVSTAPAGDWQKALLSQGVTAIIDGTTAENGTNVLGADLGLTGVAQLDLVFTQGGGCRVELRQPVAA
;
A
#
# COMPACT_ATOMS: atom_id res chain seq x y z
N ALA A 1 -13.63 -29.10 -0.20
CA ALA A 1 -14.31 -29.23 -1.50
C ALA A 1 -15.70 -28.56 -1.53
N ASN A 2 -16.38 -28.42 -0.40
CA ASN A 2 -17.75 -27.88 -0.40
C ASN A 2 -17.85 -26.34 -0.34
N ASN A 3 -16.76 -25.62 -0.17
CA ASN A 3 -16.76 -24.15 -0.14
C ASN A 3 -16.53 -23.49 -1.52
N VAL A 4 -16.20 -24.29 -2.53
CA VAL A 4 -15.91 -23.79 -3.89
C VAL A 4 -17.19 -23.47 -4.67
N LEU A 5 -18.33 -23.99 -4.25
CA LEU A 5 -19.61 -23.85 -4.97
C LEU A 5 -20.26 -22.46 -4.91
N ASN A 6 -19.75 -21.56 -4.07
CA ASN A 6 -20.30 -20.21 -3.87
C ASN A 6 -19.30 -19.09 -4.23
N GLN A 7 -18.22 -19.42 -4.91
CA GLN A 7 -17.23 -18.42 -5.32
C GLN A 7 -17.38 -18.13 -6.80
N ASN A 8 -17.09 -16.88 -7.19
CA ASN A 8 -17.15 -16.46 -8.58
C ASN A 8 -16.24 -17.38 -9.42
N ARG A 9 -16.85 -18.05 -10.37
CA ARG A 9 -16.20 -18.98 -11.28
C ARG A 9 -15.95 -18.29 -12.60
N GLY A 10 -14.71 -18.27 -13.01
CA GLY A 10 -14.29 -17.74 -14.29
C GLY A 10 -13.73 -18.78 -15.22
N MET A 11 -13.42 -18.35 -16.41
CA MET A 11 -12.59 -19.09 -17.35
C MET A 11 -11.51 -18.18 -17.91
N ASP A 12 -10.31 -18.71 -18.10
CA ASP A 12 -9.30 -18.03 -18.87
C ASP A 12 -9.25 -18.59 -20.30
N VAL A 13 -9.06 -17.68 -21.24
CA VAL A 13 -9.24 -17.99 -22.65
C VAL A 13 -8.24 -17.26 -23.55
N SER A 14 -7.98 -17.88 -24.68
CA SER A 14 -7.11 -17.38 -25.73
C SER A 14 -7.59 -17.85 -27.10
N LYS A 15 -6.78 -17.66 -28.11
CA LYS A 15 -7.03 -18.23 -29.46
C LYS A 15 -7.31 -19.74 -29.47
N PHE A 16 -6.81 -20.46 -28.47
CA PHE A 16 -6.93 -21.92 -28.41
C PHE A 16 -8.35 -22.40 -28.13
N GLN A 17 -9.20 -21.56 -27.52
CA GLN A 17 -10.61 -21.86 -27.27
C GLN A 17 -11.49 -21.60 -28.51
N GLY A 18 -10.92 -21.00 -29.58
CA GLY A 18 -11.64 -20.64 -30.79
C GLY A 18 -12.67 -19.53 -30.57
N GLU A 19 -13.73 -19.54 -31.37
CA GLU A 19 -14.85 -18.63 -31.16
C GLU A 19 -15.73 -19.13 -30.00
N ILE A 20 -15.96 -18.27 -29.04
CA ILE A 20 -16.72 -18.59 -27.83
C ILE A 20 -18.15 -18.09 -27.95
N ASP A 21 -19.10 -18.94 -27.59
CA ASP A 21 -20.49 -18.57 -27.33
C ASP A 21 -20.60 -18.03 -25.89
N TRP A 22 -20.38 -16.73 -25.75
CA TRP A 22 -20.37 -16.07 -24.44
C TRP A 22 -21.75 -16.04 -23.76
N GLU A 23 -22.85 -16.12 -24.51
CA GLU A 23 -24.19 -16.26 -23.94
C GLU A 23 -24.34 -17.62 -23.25
N LYS A 24 -23.83 -18.67 -23.90
CA LYS A 24 -23.80 -20.01 -23.32
C LYS A 24 -22.84 -20.10 -22.12
N ALA A 25 -21.65 -19.49 -22.22
CA ALA A 25 -20.71 -19.43 -21.10
C ALA A 25 -21.35 -18.79 -19.87
N LYS A 26 -22.00 -17.63 -20.05
CA LYS A 26 -22.72 -16.93 -18.97
C LYS A 26 -23.86 -17.78 -18.40
N ALA A 27 -24.64 -18.43 -19.26
CA ALA A 27 -25.73 -19.32 -18.83
C ALA A 27 -25.20 -20.57 -18.08
N ALA A 28 -23.99 -21.03 -18.37
CA ALA A 28 -23.31 -22.11 -17.67
C ALA A 28 -22.71 -21.69 -16.31
N GLY A 29 -22.87 -20.43 -15.91
CA GLY A 29 -22.41 -19.92 -14.62
C GLY A 29 -20.96 -19.45 -14.63
N ILE A 30 -20.47 -18.95 -15.77
CA ILE A 30 -19.22 -18.20 -15.84
C ILE A 30 -19.52 -16.75 -15.44
N ASP A 31 -18.95 -16.33 -14.33
CA ASP A 31 -19.16 -15.01 -13.72
C ASP A 31 -18.15 -13.98 -14.21
N PHE A 32 -16.97 -14.43 -14.69
CA PHE A 32 -15.91 -13.55 -15.21
C PHE A 32 -15.01 -14.29 -16.22
N ALA A 33 -14.19 -13.52 -16.93
CA ALA A 33 -13.19 -14.06 -17.86
C ALA A 33 -11.83 -13.39 -17.67
N ILE A 34 -10.74 -14.15 -17.88
CA ILE A 34 -9.40 -13.60 -18.04
C ILE A 34 -8.95 -13.92 -19.48
N ILE A 35 -8.77 -12.88 -20.28
CA ILE A 35 -8.62 -13.02 -21.73
C ILE A 35 -7.19 -12.72 -22.12
N ARG A 36 -6.53 -13.65 -22.82
CA ARG A 36 -5.22 -13.37 -23.36
C ARG A 36 -5.32 -12.24 -24.39
N CYS A 37 -4.60 -11.15 -24.15
CA CYS A 37 -4.50 -10.08 -25.15
C CYS A 37 -3.41 -10.37 -26.19
N GLY A 38 -2.29 -10.96 -25.77
CA GLY A 38 -1.18 -11.27 -26.66
C GLY A 38 -0.06 -12.02 -25.93
N PHE A 39 1.09 -12.07 -26.56
CA PHE A 39 2.31 -12.64 -26.00
C PHE A 39 3.54 -11.90 -26.53
N GLY A 40 4.58 -11.74 -25.70
CA GLY A 40 5.79 -11.01 -26.07
C GLY A 40 5.59 -9.52 -26.34
N GLY A 41 6.64 -8.89 -26.85
CA GLY A 41 6.71 -7.44 -27.01
C GLY A 41 5.88 -6.86 -28.14
N GLU A 42 5.89 -5.52 -28.20
CA GLU A 42 5.22 -4.77 -29.26
C GLU A 42 5.92 -4.97 -30.63
N TRP A 43 5.17 -4.72 -31.67
CA TRP A 43 5.68 -4.79 -33.03
C TRP A 43 6.89 -3.88 -33.25
N ASP A 44 7.97 -4.43 -33.75
CA ASP A 44 9.26 -3.77 -33.99
C ASP A 44 9.50 -3.42 -35.46
N GLY A 45 8.48 -3.57 -36.34
CA GLY A 45 8.58 -3.34 -37.77
C GLY A 45 8.73 -4.62 -38.60
N GLN A 46 8.78 -5.78 -37.94
CA GLN A 46 8.84 -7.08 -38.62
C GLN A 46 7.44 -7.69 -38.76
N GLU A 47 7.09 -8.23 -39.94
CA GLU A 47 5.76 -8.82 -40.15
C GLU A 47 5.46 -9.98 -39.20
N GLU A 48 6.47 -10.74 -38.82
CA GLU A 48 6.33 -11.87 -37.88
C GLU A 48 5.84 -11.47 -36.49
N ASN A 49 6.10 -10.25 -36.03
CA ASN A 49 5.70 -9.79 -34.70
C ASN A 49 4.22 -9.37 -34.59
N TRP A 50 3.53 -9.19 -35.72
CA TRP A 50 2.08 -8.99 -35.75
C TRP A 50 1.30 -10.18 -35.21
N ALA A 51 1.85 -11.38 -35.37
CA ALA A 51 1.23 -12.61 -34.90
C ALA A 51 1.24 -12.74 -33.35
N GLN A 52 1.81 -11.78 -32.64
CA GLN A 52 1.85 -11.77 -31.18
C GLN A 52 0.55 -11.28 -30.53
N ASP A 53 -0.28 -10.53 -31.26
CA ASP A 53 -1.66 -10.25 -30.82
C ASP A 53 -2.46 -11.56 -30.75
N ASP A 54 -3.27 -11.75 -29.69
CA ASP A 54 -4.20 -12.87 -29.68
C ASP A 54 -5.36 -12.57 -30.64
N PRO A 55 -5.57 -13.36 -31.69
CA PRO A 55 -6.58 -13.07 -32.70
C PRO A 55 -8.03 -13.11 -32.18
N GLN A 56 -8.26 -13.66 -30.98
CA GLN A 56 -9.56 -13.68 -30.34
C GLN A 56 -9.73 -12.59 -29.27
N TRP A 57 -8.66 -11.84 -28.95
CA TRP A 57 -8.69 -10.81 -27.91
C TRP A 57 -9.86 -9.85 -28.06
N ARG A 58 -9.90 -9.18 -29.20
CA ARG A 58 -10.89 -8.13 -29.46
C ARG A 58 -12.31 -8.66 -29.41
N ARG A 59 -12.56 -9.78 -30.11
CA ARG A 59 -13.86 -10.42 -30.12
C ARG A 59 -14.32 -10.80 -28.72
N ASN A 60 -13.45 -11.41 -27.93
CA ASN A 60 -13.79 -11.84 -26.57
C ASN A 60 -14.03 -10.65 -25.65
N ALA A 61 -13.19 -9.62 -25.71
CA ALA A 61 -13.35 -8.39 -24.92
C ALA A 61 -14.64 -7.63 -25.28
N ASP A 62 -14.98 -7.53 -26.58
CA ASP A 62 -16.21 -6.91 -27.06
C ASP A 62 -17.46 -7.67 -26.61
N GLU A 63 -17.45 -9.00 -26.71
CA GLU A 63 -18.57 -9.84 -26.28
C GLU A 63 -18.76 -9.82 -24.76
N CYS A 64 -17.68 -9.89 -23.98
CA CYS A 64 -17.76 -9.71 -22.52
C CYS A 64 -18.34 -8.33 -22.16
N THR A 65 -17.90 -7.27 -22.84
CA THR A 65 -18.44 -5.92 -22.68
C THR A 65 -19.92 -5.86 -23.02
N ARG A 66 -20.32 -6.42 -24.17
CA ARG A 66 -21.72 -6.47 -24.62
C ARG A 66 -22.65 -7.17 -23.64
N LEU A 67 -22.17 -8.27 -23.08
CA LEU A 67 -22.95 -9.11 -22.16
C LEU A 67 -22.83 -8.69 -20.68
N GLY A 68 -21.97 -7.70 -20.39
CA GLY A 68 -21.68 -7.30 -19.02
C GLY A 68 -21.03 -8.41 -18.21
N ILE A 69 -20.18 -9.23 -18.84
CA ILE A 69 -19.32 -10.20 -18.16
C ILE A 69 -18.06 -9.47 -17.71
N PRO A 70 -17.79 -9.38 -16.40
CA PRO A 70 -16.55 -8.79 -15.91
C PRO A 70 -15.34 -9.53 -16.47
N PHE A 71 -14.30 -8.81 -16.92
CA PHE A 71 -13.11 -9.46 -17.45
C PHE A 71 -11.81 -8.72 -17.11
N GLY A 72 -10.71 -9.45 -17.17
CA GLY A 72 -9.34 -8.97 -17.13
C GLY A 72 -8.58 -9.40 -18.38
N ALA A 73 -7.34 -8.97 -18.46
CA ALA A 73 -6.45 -9.32 -19.56
C ALA A 73 -5.19 -10.02 -19.03
N TYR A 74 -4.57 -10.89 -19.84
CA TYR A 74 -3.24 -11.36 -19.56
C TYR A 74 -2.35 -11.33 -20.79
N LEU A 75 -1.05 -11.08 -20.56
CA LEU A 75 0.00 -11.18 -21.55
C LEU A 75 0.95 -12.31 -21.16
N TYR A 76 1.18 -13.23 -22.08
CA TYR A 76 2.18 -14.29 -21.93
C TYR A 76 3.58 -13.73 -22.18
N SER A 77 4.42 -13.69 -21.16
CA SER A 77 5.73 -13.02 -21.20
C SER A 77 6.85 -13.91 -21.69
N TYR A 78 7.73 -13.31 -22.47
CA TYR A 78 9.04 -13.84 -22.83
C TYR A 78 10.19 -12.97 -22.34
N ALA A 79 9.91 -11.87 -21.64
CA ALA A 79 10.90 -10.87 -21.28
C ALA A 79 11.98 -11.42 -20.32
N THR A 80 13.23 -11.25 -20.71
CA THR A 80 14.42 -11.55 -19.92
C THR A 80 15.18 -10.28 -19.52
N THR A 81 14.77 -9.13 -20.03
CA THR A 81 15.31 -7.81 -19.74
C THR A 81 14.22 -6.79 -19.45
N VAL A 82 14.60 -5.69 -18.82
CA VAL A 82 13.71 -4.54 -18.54
C VAL A 82 13.17 -3.94 -19.86
N GLU A 83 14.00 -3.85 -20.89
CA GLU A 83 13.63 -3.30 -22.20
C GLU A 83 12.56 -4.16 -22.88
N GLU A 84 12.72 -5.48 -22.82
CA GLU A 84 11.71 -6.42 -23.35
C GLU A 84 10.38 -6.29 -22.58
N ALA A 85 10.42 -6.20 -21.25
CA ALA A 85 9.22 -6.00 -20.44
C ALA A 85 8.50 -4.68 -20.75
N ARG A 86 9.24 -3.61 -21.00
CA ARG A 86 8.67 -2.34 -21.44
C ARG A 86 8.01 -2.45 -22.82
N SER A 87 8.61 -3.18 -23.74
CA SER A 87 8.00 -3.51 -25.05
C SER A 87 6.73 -4.34 -24.90
N GLU A 88 6.72 -5.32 -23.98
CA GLU A 88 5.51 -6.08 -23.65
C GLU A 88 4.40 -5.21 -23.07
N ALA A 89 4.75 -4.22 -22.26
CA ALA A 89 3.79 -3.23 -21.76
C ALA A 89 3.27 -2.30 -22.85
N ASP A 90 4.11 -1.89 -23.81
CA ASP A 90 3.69 -1.11 -24.99
C ASP A 90 2.66 -1.91 -25.81
N HIS A 91 2.88 -3.20 -25.97
CA HIS A 91 1.96 -4.13 -26.63
C HIS A 91 0.59 -4.18 -25.91
N VAL A 92 0.60 -4.40 -24.61
CA VAL A 92 -0.65 -4.40 -23.81
C VAL A 92 -1.36 -3.06 -23.87
N ALA A 93 -0.63 -1.94 -23.75
CA ALA A 93 -1.22 -0.60 -23.79
C ALA A 93 -1.97 -0.34 -25.11
N ARG A 94 -1.41 -0.78 -26.24
CA ARG A 94 -2.08 -0.72 -27.53
C ARG A 94 -3.34 -1.60 -27.57
N LEU A 95 -3.24 -2.85 -27.14
CA LEU A 95 -4.36 -3.79 -27.14
C LEU A 95 -5.51 -3.36 -26.23
N LEU A 96 -5.20 -2.64 -25.16
CA LEU A 96 -6.20 -2.04 -24.27
C LEU A 96 -6.78 -0.72 -24.81
N GLY A 97 -6.23 -0.17 -25.91
CA GLY A 97 -6.65 1.11 -26.46
C GLY A 97 -6.09 2.34 -25.71
N LEU A 98 -5.01 2.19 -24.96
CA LEU A 98 -4.35 3.28 -24.23
C LEU A 98 -3.40 4.08 -25.14
N THR A 99 -2.97 3.50 -26.25
CA THR A 99 -2.09 4.13 -27.24
C THR A 99 -2.62 3.93 -28.66
N ALA A 100 -2.20 4.78 -29.59
CA ALA A 100 -2.45 4.57 -31.00
C ALA A 100 -1.62 3.37 -31.53
N PRO A 101 -2.09 2.65 -32.56
CA PRO A 101 -1.32 1.60 -33.20
C PRO A 101 -0.03 2.17 -33.82
N PRO A 102 1.08 1.39 -33.83
CA PRO A 102 2.37 1.86 -34.32
C PRO A 102 2.42 2.07 -35.82
N GLN A 103 1.45 1.57 -36.58
CA GLN A 103 1.36 1.70 -38.04
C GLN A 103 -0.08 1.91 -38.52
N GLU A 104 -0.23 2.72 -39.58
CA GLU A 104 -1.51 2.97 -40.25
C GLU A 104 -1.97 1.68 -40.93
N GLY A 105 -3.21 1.26 -40.69
CA GLY A 105 -3.81 0.05 -41.26
C GLY A 105 -3.81 -1.18 -40.34
N LEU A 106 -3.17 -1.11 -39.17
CA LEU A 106 -3.53 -1.96 -38.05
C LEU A 106 -4.97 -1.63 -37.65
N ASP A 107 -5.72 -2.64 -37.31
CA ASP A 107 -7.11 -2.52 -36.89
C ASP A 107 -7.29 -1.30 -35.97
N ASP A 108 -8.36 -0.55 -36.23
CA ASP A 108 -8.66 0.69 -35.55
C ASP A 108 -8.93 0.46 -34.05
N TYR A 109 -7.84 0.39 -33.27
CA TYR A 109 -7.88 0.40 -31.79
C TYR A 109 -8.18 1.80 -31.22
N THR A 110 -8.62 2.73 -32.06
CA THR A 110 -9.00 4.10 -31.64
C THR A 110 -10.34 4.16 -30.91
N ALA A 111 -11.01 3.02 -30.73
CA ALA A 111 -12.14 2.90 -29.83
C ALA A 111 -11.72 3.26 -28.39
N ALA A 112 -12.68 3.70 -27.59
CA ALA A 112 -12.44 4.00 -26.17
C ALA A 112 -11.75 2.81 -25.48
N PRO A 113 -10.82 3.08 -24.54
CA PRO A 113 -10.11 2.02 -23.82
C PRO A 113 -11.06 1.01 -23.19
N TYR A 114 -10.69 -0.27 -23.24
CA TYR A 114 -11.43 -1.32 -22.56
C TYR A 114 -11.48 -1.06 -21.05
N GLN A 115 -12.65 -1.28 -20.44
CA GLN A 115 -12.87 -1.16 -19.00
C GLN A 115 -12.69 -2.54 -18.36
N LEU A 116 -11.53 -2.79 -17.78
CA LEU A 116 -11.25 -4.06 -17.13
C LEU A 116 -11.84 -4.08 -15.71
N SER A 117 -12.51 -5.19 -15.38
CA SER A 117 -13.02 -5.47 -14.03
C SER A 117 -12.05 -6.31 -13.20
N TYR A 118 -11.08 -6.94 -13.85
CA TYR A 118 -10.01 -7.75 -13.27
C TYR A 118 -8.66 -7.18 -13.70
N PRO A 119 -7.55 -7.57 -13.02
CA PRO A 119 -6.22 -7.08 -13.33
C PRO A 119 -5.79 -7.28 -14.78
N VAL A 120 -4.78 -6.51 -15.19
CA VAL A 120 -3.84 -6.97 -16.19
C VAL A 120 -2.88 -7.93 -15.50
N TYR A 121 -2.89 -9.20 -15.91
CA TYR A 121 -1.98 -10.21 -15.40
C TYR A 121 -0.75 -10.32 -16.28
N TYR A 122 0.42 -10.29 -15.66
CA TYR A 122 1.68 -10.59 -16.29
C TYR A 122 2.01 -12.06 -16.07
N ASP A 123 1.97 -12.84 -17.15
CA ASP A 123 2.08 -14.30 -17.10
C ASP A 123 3.56 -14.72 -17.20
N LEU A 124 4.10 -15.21 -16.10
CA LEU A 124 5.52 -15.49 -15.86
C LEU A 124 5.76 -17.00 -15.73
N GLU A 125 5.61 -17.76 -16.82
CA GLU A 125 5.81 -19.21 -16.75
C GLU A 125 6.65 -19.80 -17.90
N ASP A 126 7.06 -18.97 -18.88
CA ASP A 126 7.78 -19.50 -20.04
C ASP A 126 9.18 -20.00 -19.67
N LYS A 127 9.59 -21.06 -20.36
CA LYS A 127 10.91 -21.68 -20.17
C LYS A 127 12.07 -20.73 -20.47
N TYR A 128 11.90 -19.73 -21.33
CA TYR A 128 12.96 -18.77 -21.67
C TYR A 128 13.31 -17.88 -20.46
N ILE A 129 12.32 -17.53 -19.65
CA ILE A 129 12.56 -16.74 -18.43
C ILE A 129 13.00 -17.59 -17.22
N SER A 130 13.09 -18.91 -17.39
CA SER A 130 13.49 -19.82 -16.29
C SER A 130 14.93 -19.61 -15.80
N GLY A 131 15.77 -18.99 -16.60
CA GLY A 131 17.17 -18.64 -16.25
C GLY A 131 17.34 -17.31 -15.50
N VAL A 132 16.32 -16.46 -15.50
CA VAL A 132 16.36 -15.13 -14.86
C VAL A 132 16.35 -15.29 -13.34
N PHE A 133 17.19 -14.55 -12.63
CA PHE A 133 17.18 -14.58 -11.16
C PHE A 133 15.91 -13.94 -10.58
N PRO A 134 15.44 -14.37 -9.38
CA PRO A 134 14.22 -13.80 -8.77
C PRO A 134 14.23 -12.27 -8.62
N SER A 135 15.35 -11.65 -8.26
CA SER A 135 15.49 -10.20 -8.17
C SER A 135 15.37 -9.51 -9.53
N GLU A 136 16.00 -10.05 -10.56
CA GLU A 136 15.92 -9.53 -11.94
C GLU A 136 14.49 -9.69 -12.49
N MET A 137 13.84 -10.83 -12.21
CA MET A 137 12.46 -11.05 -12.58
C MET A 137 11.50 -10.05 -11.91
N ALA A 138 11.79 -9.67 -10.67
CA ALA A 138 11.02 -8.63 -9.98
C ALA A 138 11.23 -7.24 -10.61
N GLU A 139 12.46 -6.91 -11.03
CA GLU A 139 12.76 -5.66 -11.76
C GLU A 139 12.08 -5.62 -13.13
N ILE A 140 12.12 -6.72 -13.87
CA ILE A 140 11.42 -6.92 -15.15
C ILE A 140 9.91 -6.71 -14.97
N THR A 141 9.33 -7.36 -13.96
CA THR A 141 7.90 -7.22 -13.62
C THR A 141 7.53 -5.78 -13.26
N GLN A 142 8.38 -5.11 -12.48
CA GLN A 142 8.18 -3.71 -12.12
C GLN A 142 8.19 -2.82 -13.37
N ALA A 143 9.16 -3.01 -14.25
CA ALA A 143 9.31 -2.22 -15.47
C ALA A 143 8.09 -2.36 -16.40
N PHE A 144 7.50 -3.56 -16.48
CA PHE A 144 6.25 -3.80 -17.21
C PHE A 144 5.10 -2.93 -16.66
N PHE A 145 4.86 -2.99 -15.36
CA PHE A 145 3.75 -2.23 -14.76
C PHE A 145 4.00 -0.73 -14.69
N ASP A 146 5.24 -0.29 -14.48
CA ASP A 146 5.60 1.12 -14.55
C ASP A 146 5.30 1.68 -15.93
N ARG A 147 5.65 0.93 -16.97
CA ARG A 147 5.39 1.34 -18.35
C ARG A 147 3.90 1.43 -18.67
N LEU A 148 3.08 0.49 -18.20
CA LEU A 148 1.62 0.58 -18.32
C LEU A 148 1.06 1.81 -17.60
N THR A 149 1.62 2.14 -16.44
CA THR A 149 1.24 3.34 -15.67
C THR A 149 1.62 4.62 -16.42
N GLU A 150 2.76 4.66 -17.11
CA GLU A 150 3.15 5.77 -17.99
C GLU A 150 2.09 6.06 -19.09
N TYR A 151 1.38 5.03 -19.56
CA TYR A 151 0.27 5.14 -20.50
C TYR A 151 -1.09 5.47 -19.85
N GLY A 152 -1.09 5.71 -18.54
CA GLY A 152 -2.31 6.05 -17.80
C GLY A 152 -3.15 4.85 -17.35
N TYR A 153 -2.59 3.64 -17.35
CA TYR A 153 -3.27 2.49 -16.76
C TYR A 153 -3.33 2.66 -15.23
N THR A 154 -4.53 2.69 -14.70
CA THR A 154 -4.81 2.84 -13.26
C THR A 154 -5.50 1.60 -12.67
N GLY A 155 -5.67 0.55 -13.47
CA GLY A 155 -6.29 -0.69 -13.03
C GLY A 155 -5.36 -1.56 -12.18
N ALA A 156 -5.91 -2.63 -11.64
CA ALA A 156 -5.15 -3.56 -10.81
C ALA A 156 -4.06 -4.29 -11.61
N GLN A 157 -2.93 -4.52 -10.96
CA GLN A 157 -1.76 -5.21 -11.48
C GLN A 157 -1.71 -6.62 -10.87
N GLY A 158 -1.69 -7.64 -11.69
CA GLY A 158 -1.71 -9.03 -11.24
C GLY A 158 -0.56 -9.86 -11.84
N LEU A 159 -0.24 -10.95 -11.20
CA LEU A 159 0.73 -11.93 -11.69
C LEU A 159 0.07 -13.29 -11.87
N TYR A 160 0.44 -14.00 -12.93
CA TYR A 160 0.09 -15.39 -13.09
C TYR A 160 1.35 -16.26 -13.15
N ALA A 161 1.30 -17.37 -12.47
CA ALA A 161 2.26 -18.46 -12.64
C ALA A 161 1.75 -19.77 -12.02
N SER A 162 2.36 -20.89 -12.39
CA SER A 162 2.12 -22.15 -11.68
C SER A 162 2.59 -22.08 -10.21
N ARG A 163 1.92 -22.83 -9.32
CA ARG A 163 2.32 -22.91 -7.89
C ARG A 163 3.81 -23.21 -7.69
N ASN A 164 4.35 -24.11 -8.50
CA ASN A 164 5.77 -24.48 -8.39
C ASN A 164 6.68 -23.31 -8.78
N TRP A 165 6.28 -22.55 -9.80
CA TRP A 165 6.99 -21.36 -10.22
C TRP A 165 6.95 -20.26 -9.15
N VAL A 166 5.79 -20.00 -8.58
CA VAL A 166 5.62 -19.04 -7.47
C VAL A 166 6.57 -19.37 -6.31
N ARG A 167 6.65 -20.65 -5.91
CA ARG A 167 7.51 -21.10 -4.82
C ARG A 167 9.00 -21.04 -5.13
N ALA A 168 9.38 -21.26 -6.38
CA ALA A 168 10.78 -21.38 -6.78
C ALA A 168 11.37 -20.08 -7.34
N ARG A 169 10.55 -19.22 -7.96
CA ARG A 169 11.02 -18.10 -8.78
C ARG A 169 10.52 -16.73 -8.29
N MET A 170 9.35 -16.66 -7.67
CA MET A 170 8.82 -15.41 -7.11
C MET A 170 9.17 -15.28 -5.63
N THR A 171 10.46 -15.47 -5.30
CA THR A 171 10.96 -15.49 -3.92
C THR A 171 11.51 -14.15 -3.45
N ASP A 172 11.73 -13.21 -4.37
CA ASP A 172 12.17 -11.86 -4.01
C ASP A 172 11.03 -11.10 -3.30
N PRO A 173 11.31 -10.38 -2.19
CA PRO A 173 10.30 -9.60 -1.47
C PRO A 173 9.59 -8.52 -2.30
N ALA A 174 10.21 -8.07 -3.40
CA ALA A 174 9.58 -7.11 -4.30
C ALA A 174 8.30 -7.64 -4.95
N PHE A 175 8.08 -8.96 -4.98
CA PHE A 175 6.84 -9.56 -5.44
C PHE A 175 5.67 -9.42 -4.46
N ASP A 176 5.93 -9.10 -3.18
CA ASP A 176 4.89 -9.09 -2.14
C ASP A 176 3.76 -8.10 -2.44
N LYS A 177 4.06 -6.99 -3.12
CA LYS A 177 3.06 -5.97 -3.52
C LYS A 177 2.02 -6.48 -4.53
N TRP A 178 2.29 -7.56 -5.25
CA TRP A 178 1.34 -8.18 -6.19
C TRP A 178 0.68 -9.44 -5.64
N ARG A 179 0.97 -9.85 -4.39
CA ARG A 179 0.41 -11.09 -3.80
C ARG A 179 -1.11 -11.03 -3.68
N ASP A 180 -1.67 -9.85 -3.46
CA ASP A 180 -3.12 -9.68 -3.37
C ASP A 180 -3.85 -9.87 -4.70
N ASN A 181 -3.10 -9.84 -5.82
CA ASN A 181 -3.59 -10.09 -7.16
C ASN A 181 -2.81 -11.24 -7.82
N LEU A 182 -2.40 -12.24 -7.05
CA LEU A 182 -1.72 -13.42 -7.58
C LEU A 182 -2.75 -14.44 -8.06
N TRP A 183 -2.70 -14.74 -9.35
CA TRP A 183 -3.41 -15.82 -9.99
C TRP A 183 -2.48 -17.03 -10.10
N ILE A 184 -2.81 -18.10 -9.40
CA ILE A 184 -1.93 -19.25 -9.23
C ILE A 184 -2.53 -20.50 -9.87
N ALA A 185 -1.76 -21.20 -10.70
CA ALA A 185 -2.20 -22.44 -11.33
C ALA A 185 -1.73 -23.67 -10.55
N ARG A 186 -2.68 -24.55 -10.28
CA ARG A 186 -2.44 -25.92 -9.86
C ARG A 186 -3.65 -26.78 -10.20
N PHE A 187 -3.46 -27.74 -11.05
CA PHE A 187 -4.48 -28.65 -11.52
C PHE A 187 -4.65 -29.82 -10.53
N SER A 188 -5.43 -29.60 -9.51
CA SER A 188 -5.63 -30.54 -8.38
C SER A 188 -6.87 -30.13 -7.58
N ASP A 189 -7.37 -31.03 -6.75
CA ASP A 189 -8.45 -30.74 -5.80
C ASP A 189 -8.02 -29.86 -4.61
N ASP A 190 -6.72 -29.61 -4.47
CA ASP A 190 -6.13 -28.81 -3.41
C ASP A 190 -4.99 -27.96 -3.98
N LEU A 191 -5.00 -26.66 -3.70
CA LEU A 191 -3.94 -25.75 -4.12
C LEU A 191 -2.63 -25.99 -3.37
N ASP A 192 -2.67 -26.42 -2.12
CA ASP A 192 -1.49 -26.61 -1.25
C ASP A 192 -0.52 -25.42 -1.33
N TYR A 193 -1.03 -24.23 -1.09
CA TYR A 193 -0.26 -22.99 -1.05
C TYR A 193 -0.71 -22.14 0.14
N ALA A 194 0.22 -21.86 1.05
CA ALA A 194 -0.07 -21.15 2.30
C ALA A 194 0.13 -19.62 2.21
N GLY A 195 0.60 -19.12 1.08
CA GLY A 195 0.80 -17.68 0.85
C GLY A 195 -0.48 -16.97 0.41
N THR A 196 -0.43 -15.66 0.32
CA THR A 196 -1.52 -14.84 -0.20
C THR A 196 -1.66 -15.02 -1.72
N TYR A 197 -2.89 -15.18 -2.18
CA TYR A 197 -3.26 -15.25 -3.59
C TYR A 197 -4.72 -14.82 -3.75
N ASP A 198 -5.10 -14.44 -4.96
CA ASP A 198 -6.44 -13.97 -5.27
C ASP A 198 -7.25 -15.01 -6.04
N MET A 199 -6.65 -15.61 -7.05
CA MET A 199 -7.32 -16.49 -7.98
C MET A 199 -6.57 -17.82 -8.13
N TRP A 200 -7.34 -18.88 -8.29
CA TRP A 200 -6.81 -20.23 -8.50
C TRP A 200 -7.35 -20.81 -9.82
N GLN A 201 -6.44 -21.06 -10.75
CA GLN A 201 -6.71 -21.90 -11.93
C GLN A 201 -6.61 -23.37 -11.50
N CYS A 202 -7.77 -24.00 -11.36
CA CYS A 202 -7.87 -25.32 -10.74
C CYS A 202 -7.83 -26.47 -11.75
N THR A 203 -8.19 -26.22 -13.01
CA THR A 203 -8.23 -27.24 -14.06
C THR A 203 -8.00 -26.61 -15.43
N PHE A 204 -7.41 -27.38 -16.34
CA PHE A 204 -7.32 -27.09 -17.78
C PHE A 204 -8.13 -28.10 -18.63
N SER A 205 -8.97 -28.92 -18.00
CA SER A 205 -9.63 -30.06 -18.62
C SER A 205 -11.14 -30.07 -18.42
N ALA A 206 -11.75 -28.92 -18.10
CA ALA A 206 -13.20 -28.82 -18.06
C ALA A 206 -13.78 -29.01 -19.49
N PRO A 207 -14.90 -29.73 -19.68
CA PRO A 207 -15.44 -29.96 -21.01
C PRO A 207 -15.84 -28.65 -21.71
N GLY A 208 -15.17 -28.30 -22.80
CA GLY A 208 -15.37 -27.03 -23.48
C GLY A 208 -16.79 -26.83 -23.99
N ALA A 209 -17.43 -27.90 -24.44
CA ALA A 209 -18.81 -27.85 -24.94
C ALA A 209 -19.81 -27.33 -23.88
N ASP A 210 -19.54 -27.56 -22.59
CA ASP A 210 -20.41 -27.09 -21.49
C ASP A 210 -20.37 -25.57 -21.32
N TYR A 211 -19.26 -24.94 -21.70
CA TYR A 211 -18.99 -23.53 -21.51
C TYR A 211 -19.00 -22.72 -22.84
N GLY A 212 -19.44 -23.33 -23.93
CA GLY A 212 -19.58 -22.62 -25.20
C GLY A 212 -18.29 -22.38 -25.97
N VAL A 213 -17.19 -23.05 -25.62
CA VAL A 213 -15.92 -22.95 -26.34
C VAL A 213 -15.82 -24.03 -27.42
N GLN A 214 -15.01 -23.79 -28.47
CA GLN A 214 -14.83 -24.73 -29.57
C GLN A 214 -13.78 -25.79 -29.28
N SER A 215 -12.85 -25.53 -28.38
CA SER A 215 -11.87 -26.53 -27.94
C SER A 215 -12.53 -27.65 -27.14
N GLU A 216 -11.88 -28.82 -27.11
CA GLU A 216 -12.36 -29.95 -26.28
C GLU A 216 -12.41 -29.62 -24.80
N THR A 217 -11.49 -28.77 -24.36
CA THR A 217 -11.35 -28.37 -22.95
C THR A 217 -11.21 -26.86 -22.79
N VAL A 218 -11.49 -26.39 -21.59
CA VAL A 218 -11.29 -25.00 -21.15
C VAL A 218 -10.77 -24.97 -19.73
N ASP A 219 -10.02 -23.94 -19.40
CA ASP A 219 -9.49 -23.66 -18.09
C ASP A 219 -10.55 -23.01 -17.21
N LEU A 220 -10.62 -23.43 -15.96
CA LEU A 220 -11.53 -22.82 -14.99
C LEU A 220 -10.77 -22.22 -13.81
N ASP A 221 -11.25 -21.07 -13.40
CA ASP A 221 -10.72 -20.24 -12.35
C ASP A 221 -11.72 -20.00 -11.27
N PHE A 222 -11.22 -19.89 -10.04
CA PHE A 222 -12.01 -19.45 -8.89
C PHE A 222 -11.33 -18.28 -8.21
N VAL A 223 -12.06 -17.20 -8.01
CA VAL A 223 -11.62 -16.10 -7.15
C VAL A 223 -11.76 -16.56 -5.71
N MET A 224 -10.63 -16.58 -5.01
CA MET A 224 -10.52 -17.13 -3.64
C MET A 224 -10.58 -16.04 -2.57
N LYS A 225 -10.87 -14.80 -2.95
CA LYS A 225 -11.00 -13.71 -1.98
C LYS A 225 -12.18 -13.98 -1.04
N PRO A 226 -11.98 -13.76 0.26
CA PRO A 226 -13.09 -13.81 1.21
C PRO A 226 -14.14 -12.76 0.84
N PHE A 227 -15.35 -12.95 1.33
CA PHE A 227 -16.41 -11.94 1.28
C PHE A 227 -15.84 -10.58 1.73
N LYS A 228 -16.00 -9.54 0.93
CA LYS A 228 -15.41 -8.23 1.19
C LYS A 228 -16.24 -7.07 0.64
N PHE A 229 -15.96 -5.88 1.08
CA PHE A 229 -16.44 -4.68 0.43
C PHE A 229 -15.71 -4.47 -0.90
N THR A 230 -16.47 -4.21 -1.97
CA THR A 230 -15.94 -4.03 -3.33
C THR A 230 -15.71 -2.57 -3.70
N GLY A 231 -15.93 -1.67 -2.79
CA GLY A 231 -15.69 -0.24 -2.96
C GLY A 231 -16.77 0.63 -2.35
N VAL A 232 -16.48 1.90 -2.27
CA VAL A 232 -17.39 2.95 -1.81
C VAL A 232 -17.59 3.91 -2.95
N SER A 233 -18.83 4.07 -3.40
CA SER A 233 -19.19 5.23 -4.21
C SER A 233 -19.58 6.36 -3.26
N ALA A 234 -18.66 7.29 -3.02
CA ALA A 234 -18.97 8.51 -2.29
C ALA A 234 -19.77 9.45 -3.21
N CYS A 235 -20.89 9.93 -2.73
CA CYS A 235 -21.74 10.81 -3.49
C CYS A 235 -22.18 11.99 -2.64
N ASN A 236 -21.54 13.13 -2.85
CA ASN A 236 -22.15 14.43 -2.53
C ASN A 236 -23.20 14.78 -3.58
N GLY A 237 -24.26 13.96 -3.69
CA GLY A 237 -25.34 14.16 -4.66
C GLY A 237 -25.01 13.82 -6.12
N LYS A 238 -23.89 13.17 -6.42
CA LYS A 238 -23.54 12.69 -7.76
C LYS A 238 -23.41 11.17 -7.76
N THR A 239 -24.06 10.51 -8.69
CA THR A 239 -23.88 9.07 -8.95
C THR A 239 -22.46 8.82 -9.41
N ALA A 240 -21.64 8.19 -8.58
CA ALA A 240 -20.38 7.64 -9.04
C ALA A 240 -20.66 6.36 -9.85
N ALA A 241 -19.90 6.13 -10.91
CA ALA A 241 -19.91 4.85 -11.59
C ALA A 241 -19.58 3.73 -10.60
N PRO A 242 -20.14 2.52 -10.75
CA PRO A 242 -19.80 1.39 -9.90
C PRO A 242 -18.28 1.19 -9.96
N VAL A 243 -17.63 1.21 -8.80
CA VAL A 243 -16.21 0.92 -8.69
C VAL A 243 -16.06 -0.56 -9.04
N LEU A 244 -15.27 -0.83 -10.03
CA LEU A 244 -14.98 -2.17 -10.51
C LEU A 244 -14.34 -3.02 -9.41
N LEU A 245 -14.57 -4.33 -9.45
CA LEU A 245 -14.21 -5.36 -8.48
C LEU A 245 -12.71 -5.46 -8.12
N ASN A 246 -11.88 -4.60 -8.60
CA ASN A 246 -10.44 -4.61 -8.42
C ASN A 246 -9.95 -3.95 -7.14
N ASP A 247 -10.67 -4.16 -6.04
CA ASP A 247 -10.01 -4.31 -4.80
C ASP A 247 -9.47 -3.14 -4.03
N THR A 248 -10.25 -2.13 -3.86
CA THR A 248 -10.08 -1.40 -2.63
C THR A 248 -11.02 -2.00 -1.59
N TYR A 249 -10.51 -2.96 -0.82
CA TYR A 249 -11.11 -3.31 0.44
C TYR A 249 -11.14 -2.05 1.29
N THR A 250 -12.32 -1.57 1.61
CA THR A 250 -12.49 -0.40 2.47
C THR A 250 -13.05 -0.88 3.80
N ASP A 251 -12.22 -0.81 4.82
CA ASP A 251 -12.61 -1.01 6.21
C ASP A 251 -12.97 0.32 6.90
N GLU A 252 -12.78 1.45 6.21
CA GLU A 252 -13.07 2.79 6.70
C GLU A 252 -13.77 3.65 5.63
N LEU A 253 -14.82 4.37 6.03
CA LEU A 253 -15.55 5.34 5.24
C LEU A 253 -15.54 6.70 5.94
N HIS A 254 -15.04 7.71 5.24
CA HIS A 254 -15.09 9.09 5.69
C HIS A 254 -16.21 9.84 5.01
N MET A 255 -17.00 10.58 5.79
CA MET A 255 -18.18 11.34 5.35
C MET A 255 -18.08 12.80 5.80
N ASP A 256 -18.41 13.71 4.89
CA ASP A 256 -18.18 15.15 5.08
C ASP A 256 -19.04 15.84 6.16
N GLY A 257 -20.04 15.21 6.70
CA GLY A 257 -20.91 15.78 7.71
C GLY A 257 -22.34 15.35 7.54
N LYS A 258 -23.25 15.97 8.28
CA LYS A 258 -24.67 15.64 8.27
C LYS A 258 -25.25 15.66 6.86
N ASP A 259 -26.05 14.65 6.58
CA ASP A 259 -26.71 14.39 5.29
C ASP A 259 -25.78 13.95 4.14
N ALA A 260 -24.46 13.91 4.34
CA ALA A 260 -23.56 13.20 3.43
C ALA A 260 -23.97 11.72 3.33
N TYR A 261 -23.84 11.15 2.14
CA TYR A 261 -24.14 9.74 1.96
C TYR A 261 -23.14 9.05 1.02
N ALA A 262 -22.97 7.75 1.23
CA ALA A 262 -22.17 6.89 0.39
C ALA A 262 -22.83 5.51 0.31
N THR A 263 -22.58 4.77 -0.76
CA THR A 263 -23.06 3.40 -0.88
C THR A 263 -21.90 2.43 -0.72
N LEU A 264 -22.00 1.59 0.30
CA LEU A 264 -21.13 0.44 0.50
C LEU A 264 -21.67 -0.71 -0.33
N ALA A 265 -20.80 -1.38 -1.06
CA ALA A 265 -21.11 -2.60 -1.79
C ALA A 265 -20.27 -3.76 -1.27
N THR A 266 -20.76 -4.97 -1.49
CA THR A 266 -20.01 -6.20 -1.22
C THR A 266 -19.82 -6.97 -2.52
N ASN A 267 -18.91 -7.92 -2.54
CA ASN A 267 -18.71 -8.83 -3.67
C ASN A 267 -19.72 -9.98 -3.72
N GLU A 268 -20.71 -10.01 -2.80
CA GLU A 268 -21.80 -10.98 -2.89
C GLU A 268 -22.72 -10.61 -4.07
N PRO A 269 -22.99 -11.52 -5.01
CA PRO A 269 -23.91 -11.30 -6.09
C PRO A 269 -25.31 -10.92 -5.58
N GLY A 270 -26.10 -10.22 -6.37
CA GLY A 270 -27.49 -9.93 -6.01
C GLY A 270 -28.31 -11.21 -5.89
N GLU A 271 -29.38 -11.19 -5.06
CA GLU A 271 -30.30 -12.37 -4.89
C GLU A 271 -30.85 -12.87 -6.24
N LYS A 272 -31.01 -11.99 -7.22
CA LYS A 272 -31.48 -12.35 -8.57
C LYS A 272 -30.43 -13.10 -9.38
N ASP A 273 -29.18 -12.96 -9.02
CA ASP A 273 -28.02 -13.55 -9.66
C ASP A 273 -27.50 -14.75 -8.89
N GLY A 274 -28.33 -15.30 -7.98
CA GLY A 274 -28.02 -16.49 -7.18
C GLY A 274 -27.20 -16.22 -5.92
N GLY A 275 -26.93 -14.95 -5.60
CA GLY A 275 -26.22 -14.58 -4.39
C GLY A 275 -27.07 -14.65 -3.12
N ARG A 276 -26.42 -14.60 -1.98
CA ARG A 276 -27.04 -14.57 -0.66
C ARG A 276 -27.46 -13.14 -0.31
N ARG A 277 -28.54 -13.01 0.42
CA ARG A 277 -28.96 -11.71 0.91
C ARG A 277 -27.94 -11.14 1.89
N VAL A 278 -27.63 -9.84 1.74
CA VAL A 278 -26.79 -9.09 2.67
C VAL A 278 -27.69 -8.24 3.57
N TYR A 279 -27.51 -8.38 4.89
CA TYR A 279 -28.14 -7.51 5.88
C TYR A 279 -27.16 -6.44 6.35
N TRP A 280 -27.65 -5.21 6.37
CA TRP A 280 -26.87 -4.04 6.77
C TRP A 280 -27.34 -3.53 8.13
N THR A 281 -26.39 -3.29 9.03
CA THR A 281 -26.66 -2.73 10.35
C THR A 281 -25.65 -1.64 10.68
N THR A 282 -26.01 -0.76 11.61
CA THR A 282 -25.12 0.27 12.17
C THR A 282 -25.03 0.10 13.68
N SER A 283 -23.86 0.34 14.24
CA SER A 283 -23.65 0.33 15.70
C SER A 283 -24.27 1.57 16.37
N ASP A 284 -24.39 2.70 15.64
CA ASP A 284 -25.01 3.92 16.15
C ASP A 284 -25.79 4.67 15.07
N LYS A 285 -27.12 4.64 15.18
CA LYS A 285 -28.05 5.32 14.28
C LYS A 285 -28.04 6.84 14.43
N THR A 286 -27.49 7.38 15.50
CA THR A 286 -27.39 8.83 15.70
C THR A 286 -26.22 9.41 14.92
N VAL A 287 -25.19 8.60 14.64
CA VAL A 287 -24.05 8.96 13.82
C VAL A 287 -24.35 8.72 12.34
N ALA A 288 -24.70 7.51 11.97
CA ALA A 288 -25.10 7.20 10.60
C ALA A 288 -26.13 6.08 10.54
N THR A 289 -26.98 6.14 9.52
CA THR A 289 -27.95 5.08 9.18
C THR A 289 -27.49 4.36 7.92
N VAL A 290 -27.87 3.10 7.78
CA VAL A 290 -27.66 2.33 6.54
C VAL A 290 -28.97 1.72 6.09
N ASP A 291 -29.24 1.73 4.79
CA ASP A 291 -30.42 1.10 4.21
C ASP A 291 -30.13 -0.32 3.70
N LYS A 292 -31.16 -1.00 3.20
CA LYS A 292 -31.06 -2.37 2.68
C LYS A 292 -30.14 -2.53 1.45
N ASN A 293 -29.79 -1.43 0.79
CA ASN A 293 -28.93 -1.42 -0.39
C ASN A 293 -27.48 -1.04 -0.03
N GLY A 294 -27.16 -0.91 1.26
CA GLY A 294 -25.84 -0.48 1.71
C GLY A 294 -25.62 1.04 1.65
N THR A 295 -26.67 1.84 1.41
CA THR A 295 -26.53 3.30 1.41
C THR A 295 -26.42 3.81 2.84
N VAL A 296 -25.26 4.29 3.20
CA VAL A 296 -24.94 4.92 4.49
C VAL A 296 -25.22 6.41 4.39
N ARG A 297 -25.92 6.96 5.39
CA ARG A 297 -26.22 8.40 5.47
C ARG A 297 -25.83 8.92 6.85
N ALA A 298 -24.99 9.95 6.88
CA ALA A 298 -24.62 10.64 8.11
C ALA A 298 -25.82 11.39 8.71
N ARG A 299 -25.91 11.36 10.03
CA ARG A 299 -27.01 11.99 10.81
C ARG A 299 -26.50 13.12 11.70
N THR A 300 -25.20 13.27 11.81
CA THR A 300 -24.51 14.28 12.60
C THR A 300 -23.41 14.94 11.77
N ASP A 301 -22.88 16.07 12.23
CA ASP A 301 -21.71 16.74 11.64
C ASP A 301 -20.38 16.18 12.13
N SER A 302 -20.39 15.35 13.17
CA SER A 302 -19.19 14.67 13.68
C SER A 302 -19.56 13.43 14.47
N GLY A 303 -18.76 12.40 14.38
CA GLY A 303 -18.95 11.16 15.13
C GLY A 303 -18.40 9.94 14.42
N GLU A 304 -18.50 8.81 15.07
CA GLU A 304 -17.99 7.54 14.58
C GLU A 304 -18.98 6.41 14.86
N CYS A 305 -19.16 5.52 13.90
CA CYS A 305 -19.91 4.28 14.08
C CYS A 305 -19.34 3.18 13.15
N THR A 306 -19.83 1.96 13.35
CA THR A 306 -19.47 0.82 12.50
C THR A 306 -20.68 0.37 11.71
N ILE A 307 -20.55 0.25 10.40
CA ILE A 307 -21.51 -0.42 9.53
C ILE A 307 -21.10 -1.87 9.39
N THR A 308 -22.05 -2.78 9.58
CA THR A 308 -21.81 -4.23 9.43
C THR A 308 -22.70 -4.76 8.31
N ALA A 309 -22.09 -5.47 7.38
CA ALA A 309 -22.75 -6.29 6.36
C ALA A 309 -22.66 -7.74 6.80
N THR A 310 -23.81 -8.45 6.90
CA THR A 310 -23.87 -9.85 7.31
C THR A 310 -24.62 -10.63 6.26
N LEU A 311 -24.08 -11.79 5.85
CA LEU A 311 -24.78 -12.72 4.96
C LEU A 311 -25.97 -13.34 5.66
N ALA A 312 -27.04 -13.61 4.89
CA ALA A 312 -28.32 -14.13 5.42
C ALA A 312 -28.19 -15.45 6.21
N ASP A 313 -27.20 -16.25 5.86
CA ASP A 313 -26.90 -17.51 6.56
C ASP A 313 -26.09 -17.31 7.85
N GLY A 314 -25.65 -16.08 8.12
CA GLY A 314 -24.88 -15.73 9.30
C GLY A 314 -23.44 -16.28 9.30
N THR A 315 -22.96 -16.83 8.17
CA THR A 315 -21.65 -17.47 8.08
C THR A 315 -20.52 -16.46 8.05
N GLU A 316 -20.76 -15.28 7.50
CA GLU A 316 -19.74 -14.24 7.33
C GLU A 316 -20.32 -12.85 7.59
N SER A 317 -19.48 -11.97 8.10
CA SER A 317 -19.78 -10.55 8.26
C SER A 317 -18.56 -9.70 7.96
N LEU A 318 -18.80 -8.48 7.45
CA LEU A 318 -17.81 -7.44 7.20
C LEU A 318 -18.15 -6.21 8.02
N THR A 319 -17.13 -5.49 8.44
CA THR A 319 -17.30 -4.23 9.15
C THR A 319 -16.58 -3.11 8.42
N CYS A 320 -17.24 -1.96 8.34
CA CYS A 320 -16.66 -0.71 7.86
C CYS A 320 -16.83 0.36 8.95
N ARG A 321 -15.73 0.95 9.36
CA ARG A 321 -15.72 2.07 10.29
C ARG A 321 -16.15 3.33 9.55
N VAL A 322 -17.18 3.99 10.03
CA VAL A 322 -17.68 5.24 9.44
C VAL A 322 -17.29 6.39 10.34
N ARG A 323 -16.60 7.37 9.79
CA ARG A 323 -16.22 8.62 10.46
C ARG A 323 -16.90 9.78 9.76
N VAL A 324 -17.55 10.63 10.53
CA VAL A 324 -18.22 11.84 10.05
C VAL A 324 -17.50 13.06 10.60
N GLY A 325 -17.16 14.01 9.72
CA GLY A 325 -16.52 15.26 10.07
C GLY A 325 -14.98 15.23 9.98
N ASP A 326 -14.34 16.18 10.63
CA ASP A 326 -12.87 16.27 10.68
C ASP A 326 -12.26 15.04 11.35
N ILE A 327 -11.17 14.52 10.80
CA ILE A 327 -10.43 13.39 11.37
C ILE A 327 -9.21 13.91 12.13
N THR A 328 -9.06 13.46 13.38
CA THR A 328 -7.92 13.79 14.20
C THR A 328 -6.97 12.60 14.31
N VAL A 329 -5.69 12.84 14.02
CA VAL A 329 -4.59 11.91 14.29
C VAL A 329 -3.71 12.50 15.38
N PRO A 330 -3.81 12.00 16.62
CA PRO A 330 -2.94 12.45 17.70
C PRO A 330 -1.51 11.95 17.50
N ILE A 331 -0.55 12.81 17.76
CA ILE A 331 0.87 12.47 17.78
C ILE A 331 1.37 12.68 19.21
N PHE A 332 1.86 11.60 19.79
CA PHE A 332 2.50 11.58 21.09
C PHE A 332 4.01 11.52 20.91
N ALA A 333 4.73 12.40 21.60
CA ALA A 333 6.18 12.48 21.49
C ALA A 333 6.84 12.49 22.87
N THR A 334 7.91 11.70 22.99
CA THR A 334 8.88 11.78 24.08
C THR A 334 10.21 12.30 23.56
N ALA A 335 10.99 12.93 24.40
CA ALA A 335 12.39 13.26 24.14
C ALA A 335 13.12 13.44 25.48
N GLY A 336 14.44 13.39 25.47
CA GLY A 336 15.23 13.67 26.67
C GLY A 336 15.05 12.65 27.79
N LEU A 337 14.69 11.41 27.48
CA LEU A 337 14.50 10.36 28.50
C LEU A 337 15.81 9.89 29.15
N ARG A 338 16.92 10.11 28.48
CA ARG A 338 18.29 9.88 29.01
C ARG A 338 18.47 8.54 29.69
N GLY A 339 17.97 7.48 29.05
CA GLY A 339 18.09 6.09 29.50
C GLY A 339 17.09 5.69 30.60
N ASP A 340 16.17 6.56 31.00
CA ASP A 340 15.12 6.24 31.97
C ASP A 340 13.84 5.77 31.23
N ARG A 341 13.31 4.64 31.66
CA ARG A 341 12.17 3.96 31.02
C ARG A 341 10.84 4.20 31.77
N SER A 342 10.84 4.98 32.81
CA SER A 342 9.65 5.16 33.66
C SER A 342 8.44 5.72 32.91
N MET A 343 8.66 6.58 31.90
CA MET A 343 7.60 7.19 31.08
C MET A 343 7.01 6.27 30.03
N LEU A 344 7.68 5.16 29.69
CA LEU A 344 7.28 4.36 28.54
C LEU A 344 5.95 3.63 28.73
N ALA A 345 5.62 3.28 29.98
CA ALA A 345 4.33 2.65 30.29
C ALA A 345 3.15 3.62 30.06
N ASP A 346 3.32 4.88 30.44
CA ASP A 346 2.31 5.92 30.26
C ASP A 346 2.15 6.28 28.77
N ALA A 347 3.26 6.40 28.03
CA ALA A 347 3.25 6.60 26.59
C ALA A 347 2.54 5.45 25.84
N ALA A 348 2.83 4.20 26.24
CA ALA A 348 2.17 3.02 25.69
C ALA A 348 0.66 2.99 25.99
N ALA A 349 0.27 3.40 27.20
CA ALA A 349 -1.13 3.48 27.60
C ALA A 349 -1.90 4.54 26.78
N LEU A 350 -1.29 5.71 26.53
CA LEU A 350 -1.87 6.75 25.68
C LEU A 350 -2.10 6.24 24.25
N LYS A 351 -1.10 5.59 23.67
CA LYS A 351 -1.24 4.96 22.35
C LYS A 351 -2.32 3.89 22.33
N GLY A 352 -2.36 3.03 23.36
CA GLY A 352 -3.37 1.97 23.48
C GLY A 352 -4.79 2.51 23.62
N ALA A 353 -4.97 3.65 24.29
CA ALA A 353 -6.25 4.33 24.41
C ALA A 353 -6.68 5.06 23.13
N THR A 354 -5.75 5.32 22.21
CA THR A 354 -5.97 6.08 20.97
C THR A 354 -5.36 5.32 19.77
N PRO A 355 -6.05 4.32 19.21
CA PRO A 355 -5.49 3.42 18.19
C PRO A 355 -4.95 4.11 16.94
N ASP A 356 -5.56 5.25 16.55
CA ASP A 356 -5.12 6.03 15.39
C ASP A 356 -3.99 7.03 15.70
N SER A 357 -3.43 7.00 16.90
CA SER A 357 -2.31 7.86 17.26
C SER A 357 -0.98 7.34 16.70
N ILE A 358 -0.02 8.25 16.62
CA ILE A 358 1.38 7.96 16.34
C ILE A 358 2.17 8.26 17.63
N LEU A 359 3.00 7.32 18.04
CA LEU A 359 3.89 7.48 19.19
C LEU A 359 5.33 7.46 18.69
N LEU A 360 6.09 8.50 19.02
CA LEU A 360 7.47 8.65 18.58
C LEU A 360 8.41 9.15 19.70
N ASP A 361 9.68 8.88 19.53
CA ASP A 361 10.74 9.50 20.32
C ASP A 361 11.51 10.51 19.47
N ALA A 362 11.70 11.73 19.98
CA ALA A 362 12.36 12.83 19.29
C ALA A 362 13.85 12.97 19.63
N GLY A 363 14.42 12.00 20.35
CA GLY A 363 15.86 11.87 20.60
C GLY A 363 16.31 12.21 22.01
N ASP A 364 17.61 12.14 22.27
CA ASP A 364 18.28 12.30 23.56
C ASP A 364 17.78 11.31 24.62
N SER A 365 17.54 10.08 24.20
CA SER A 365 16.84 9.09 25.02
C SER A 365 17.66 7.82 25.34
N LEU A 366 18.73 7.53 24.60
CA LEU A 366 19.42 6.23 24.69
C LEU A 366 20.55 6.17 25.72
N HIS A 367 20.95 7.28 26.29
CA HIS A 367 22.12 7.36 27.19
C HIS A 367 21.74 8.01 28.52
N GLY A 368 22.59 7.89 29.54
CA GLY A 368 22.47 8.66 30.80
C GLY A 368 22.26 7.82 32.06
N THR A 369 21.84 6.56 31.94
CA THR A 369 21.75 5.64 33.09
C THR A 369 22.84 4.57 33.05
N GLU A 370 23.07 3.90 34.19
CA GLU A 370 23.98 2.75 34.25
C GLU A 370 23.52 1.62 33.34
N SER A 371 22.24 1.31 33.28
CA SER A 371 21.65 0.30 32.39
C SER A 371 21.91 0.62 30.92
N ALA A 372 21.65 1.86 30.50
CA ALA A 372 21.92 2.32 29.16
C ALA A 372 23.43 2.21 28.81
N SER A 373 24.30 2.53 29.74
CA SER A 373 25.75 2.42 29.56
C SER A 373 26.22 0.98 29.38
N LEU A 374 25.68 0.06 30.17
CA LEU A 374 25.99 -1.37 30.09
C LEU A 374 25.50 -2.01 28.79
N THR A 375 24.33 -1.60 28.33
CA THR A 375 23.69 -2.15 27.11
C THR A 375 24.04 -1.39 25.85
N GLY A 376 24.63 -0.17 25.97
CA GLY A 376 24.87 0.74 24.84
C GLY A 376 23.59 1.31 24.24
N GLY A 377 22.54 1.49 25.08
CA GLY A 377 21.24 2.01 24.67
C GLY A 377 20.26 0.95 24.16
N MET A 378 20.67 -0.32 24.01
CA MET A 378 19.82 -1.41 23.51
C MET A 378 18.59 -1.64 24.39
N ASP A 379 18.72 -1.46 25.71
CA ASP A 379 17.60 -1.61 26.65
C ASP A 379 16.50 -0.58 26.40
N MET A 380 16.83 0.65 26.00
CA MET A 380 15.87 1.66 25.61
C MET A 380 15.20 1.33 24.27
N LEU A 381 15.96 0.95 23.25
CA LEU A 381 15.42 0.53 21.95
C LEU A 381 14.47 -0.66 22.08
N SER A 382 14.81 -1.62 22.93
CA SER A 382 13.95 -2.76 23.24
C SER A 382 12.67 -2.33 23.97
N ALA A 383 12.78 -1.38 24.89
CA ALA A 383 11.66 -0.85 25.64
C ALA A 383 10.72 -0.01 24.74
N PHE A 384 11.25 0.80 23.83
CA PHE A 384 10.45 1.49 22.81
C PHE A 384 9.67 0.50 21.93
N SER A 385 10.31 -0.58 21.50
CA SER A 385 9.65 -1.63 20.75
C SER A 385 8.50 -2.26 21.54
N ALA A 386 8.71 -2.55 22.82
CA ALA A 386 7.68 -3.12 23.68
C ALA A 386 6.54 -2.14 23.96
N ALA A 387 6.81 -0.84 24.04
CA ALA A 387 5.84 0.23 24.24
C ALA A 387 5.10 0.62 22.94
N GLY A 388 5.48 0.06 21.80
CA GLY A 388 4.80 0.25 20.51
C GLY A 388 5.10 1.58 19.83
N TYR A 389 6.30 2.13 20.01
CA TYR A 389 6.73 3.32 19.28
C TYR A 389 6.76 3.06 17.77
N ASP A 390 6.26 4.01 16.98
CA ASP A 390 6.18 3.93 15.52
C ASP A 390 7.49 4.32 14.83
N LEU A 391 8.24 5.26 15.43
CA LEU A 391 9.56 5.67 14.93
C LEU A 391 10.42 6.31 16.04
N HIS A 392 11.73 6.34 15.79
CA HIS A 392 12.72 6.93 16.69
C HIS A 392 13.58 7.94 15.93
N ALA A 393 13.58 9.19 16.37
CA ALA A 393 14.54 10.16 15.92
C ALA A 393 15.82 10.02 16.76
N MET A 394 16.98 10.05 16.10
CA MET A 394 18.26 9.92 16.78
C MET A 394 18.92 11.28 16.93
N ALA A 395 19.05 11.74 18.17
CA ALA A 395 19.85 12.89 18.49
C ALA A 395 21.35 12.55 18.45
N LEU A 396 22.19 13.56 18.34
CA LEU A 396 23.65 13.35 18.34
C LEU A 396 24.16 12.72 19.64
N THR A 397 23.51 12.99 20.76
CA THR A 397 23.80 12.40 22.08
C THR A 397 23.55 10.90 22.13
N ASP A 398 22.63 10.37 21.30
CA ASP A 398 22.33 8.95 21.22
C ASP A 398 23.49 8.13 20.61
N PHE A 399 24.45 8.80 19.96
CA PHE A 399 25.67 8.18 19.43
C PHE A 399 26.78 8.03 20.50
N ALA A 400 26.49 8.29 21.77
CA ALA A 400 27.47 8.26 22.85
C ALA A 400 28.22 6.93 22.99
N TYR A 401 27.63 5.81 22.57
CA TYR A 401 28.21 4.48 22.65
C TYR A 401 28.81 3.97 21.31
N GLY A 402 28.94 4.86 20.34
CA GLY A 402 29.53 4.60 19.03
C GLY A 402 28.50 4.29 17.92
N THR A 403 28.80 4.77 16.73
CA THR A 403 27.90 4.70 15.56
C THR A 403 27.64 3.26 15.13
N THR A 404 28.68 2.45 15.03
CA THR A 404 28.55 1.05 14.58
C THR A 404 27.63 0.25 15.49
N ARG A 405 27.76 0.44 16.80
CA ARG A 405 26.90 -0.21 17.77
C ARG A 405 25.48 0.28 17.68
N LEU A 406 25.26 1.60 17.68
CA LEU A 406 23.91 2.19 17.58
C LEU A 406 23.18 1.73 16.32
N VAL A 407 23.85 1.74 15.17
CA VAL A 407 23.27 1.25 13.91
C VAL A 407 22.90 -0.23 13.98
N SER A 408 23.77 -1.06 14.59
CA SER A 408 23.47 -2.48 14.81
C SER A 408 22.24 -2.67 15.71
N ASP A 409 22.18 -1.93 16.80
CA ASP A 409 21.12 -2.05 17.83
C ASP A 409 19.79 -1.47 17.35
N ALA A 410 19.80 -0.32 16.67
CA ALA A 410 18.62 0.26 16.00
C ALA A 410 18.01 -0.70 14.98
N ASN A 411 18.86 -1.54 14.41
CA ASN A 411 18.50 -2.58 13.48
C ASN A 411 17.69 -3.72 14.10
N MET A 412 17.71 -3.88 15.39
CA MET A 412 16.96 -4.90 16.13
C MET A 412 15.60 -4.39 16.63
N GLY A 413 15.38 -3.08 16.58
CA GLY A 413 14.13 -2.43 17.01
C GLY A 413 12.96 -2.66 16.06
N SER A 414 11.73 -2.41 16.52
CA SER A 414 10.49 -2.60 15.76
C SER A 414 10.12 -1.41 14.87
N GLY A 415 10.60 -0.21 15.16
CA GLY A 415 10.35 1.03 14.40
C GLY A 415 11.58 1.49 13.61
N PRO A 416 11.41 2.33 12.56
CA PRO A 416 12.53 2.94 11.88
C PRO A 416 13.24 3.95 12.79
N SER A 417 14.58 3.88 12.78
CA SER A 417 15.43 4.91 13.36
C SER A 417 15.86 5.88 12.26
N LEU A 418 15.77 7.17 12.52
CA LEU A 418 16.00 8.22 11.53
C LEU A 418 17.01 9.26 12.02
N ALA A 419 17.89 9.68 11.09
CA ALA A 419 18.76 10.84 11.22
C ALA A 419 19.06 11.35 9.78
N SER A 420 18.14 12.11 9.20
CA SER A 420 18.02 12.33 7.76
C SER A 420 19.23 13.01 7.12
N ASN A 421 19.89 13.91 7.86
CA ASN A 421 21.05 14.63 7.39
C ASN A 421 22.40 14.04 7.87
N LEU A 422 22.39 12.93 8.59
CA LEU A 422 23.63 12.26 9.01
C LEU A 422 24.01 11.15 8.02
N LEU A 423 25.26 11.17 7.57
CA LEU A 423 25.81 10.25 6.59
C LEU A 423 26.96 9.44 7.19
N ASN A 424 27.08 8.19 6.77
CA ASN A 424 28.23 7.34 7.04
C ASN A 424 29.40 7.64 6.07
N ASN A 425 30.49 6.88 6.18
CA ASN A 425 31.68 7.03 5.33
C ASN A 425 31.44 6.84 3.83
N GLU A 426 30.36 6.15 3.48
CA GLU A 426 30.01 5.88 2.08
C GLU A 426 29.10 6.98 1.50
N GLY A 427 28.77 8.00 2.30
CA GLY A 427 27.86 9.09 1.90
C GLY A 427 26.40 8.68 1.89
N THR A 428 26.05 7.51 2.44
CA THR A 428 24.67 7.08 2.61
C THR A 428 24.13 7.48 3.99
N ALA A 429 22.81 7.55 4.16
CA ALA A 429 22.21 7.83 5.47
C ALA A 429 22.68 6.78 6.51
N VAL A 430 22.97 7.23 7.73
CA VAL A 430 23.53 6.36 8.79
C VAL A 430 22.67 5.12 9.04
N PHE A 431 21.34 5.28 8.98
CA PHE A 431 20.39 4.17 9.19
C PHE A 431 19.86 3.57 7.88
N TYR A 432 20.53 3.79 6.75
CA TYR A 432 20.15 3.17 5.47
C TYR A 432 20.33 1.64 5.50
N ARG A 433 19.36 0.92 4.91
CA ARG A 433 19.41 -0.53 4.70
C ARG A 433 18.81 -0.93 3.39
N SER A 434 19.56 -1.64 2.60
CA SER A 434 19.13 -2.19 1.31
C SER A 434 18.61 -3.64 1.38
N THR A 435 18.87 -4.38 2.46
CA THR A 435 18.55 -5.83 2.51
C THR A 435 17.91 -6.23 3.83
N SER A 436 16.89 -7.08 3.75
CA SER A 436 16.23 -7.71 4.89
C SER A 436 16.91 -9.04 5.28
N TRP A 437 18.18 -9.01 5.71
CA TRP A 437 18.75 -10.16 6.39
C TRP A 437 18.18 -10.19 7.82
N SER A 438 17.26 -11.10 8.07
CA SER A 438 16.60 -11.32 9.35
C SER A 438 15.74 -10.17 9.90
N ARG A 439 14.41 -10.30 9.85
CA ARG A 439 13.36 -9.54 10.57
C ARG A 439 13.38 -8.00 10.46
N ASN A 440 14.33 -7.39 9.78
CA ASN A 440 14.54 -5.95 9.76
C ASN A 440 14.00 -5.34 8.49
N ARG A 441 13.24 -4.26 8.65
CA ARG A 441 12.62 -3.53 7.55
C ARG A 441 13.67 -2.83 6.70
N VAL A 442 13.47 -2.82 5.40
CA VAL A 442 14.19 -1.92 4.48
C VAL A 442 13.89 -0.49 4.89
N THR A 443 14.90 0.35 5.02
CA THR A 443 14.73 1.77 5.32
C THR A 443 15.74 2.60 4.54
N ASN A 444 15.31 3.75 4.01
CA ASN A 444 16.23 4.70 3.40
C ASN A 444 17.03 5.50 4.46
N GLY A 445 16.68 5.38 5.75
CA GLY A 445 17.32 6.07 6.87
C GLY A 445 17.09 7.58 6.91
N ARG A 446 16.34 8.13 5.95
CA ARG A 446 16.14 9.57 5.77
C ARG A 446 14.75 10.04 6.13
N TYR A 447 13.73 9.26 5.77
CA TYR A 447 12.34 9.55 6.10
C TYR A 447 11.55 8.26 6.30
N THR A 448 10.38 8.40 6.89
CA THR A 448 9.38 7.33 6.94
C THR A 448 7.98 7.90 6.71
N VAL A 449 7.07 7.06 6.26
CA VAL A 449 5.65 7.37 6.11
C VAL A 449 4.88 6.44 7.03
N VAL A 450 4.01 7.01 7.83
CA VAL A 450 3.10 6.29 8.72
C VAL A 450 1.68 6.55 8.25
N GLU A 451 0.93 5.50 7.96
CA GLU A 451 -0.49 5.62 7.64
C GLU A 451 -1.34 5.49 8.90
N ARG A 452 -2.22 6.47 9.14
CA ARG A 452 -3.19 6.47 10.24
C ARG A 452 -4.50 7.09 9.78
N ALA A 453 -5.59 6.43 10.13
CA ALA A 453 -6.93 6.93 9.81
C ALA A 453 -7.14 7.27 8.32
N GLY A 454 -6.47 6.54 7.42
CA GLY A 454 -6.53 6.76 5.98
C GLY A 454 -5.59 7.87 5.45
N TYR A 455 -4.81 8.53 6.32
CA TYR A 455 -3.87 9.59 5.94
C TYR A 455 -2.43 9.13 6.00
N LYS A 456 -1.63 9.59 5.04
CA LYS A 456 -0.18 9.39 4.98
C LYS A 456 0.55 10.54 5.64
N ILE A 457 1.25 10.27 6.72
CA ILE A 457 1.99 11.25 7.49
C ILE A 457 3.48 10.96 7.36
N GLY A 458 4.20 11.89 6.77
CA GLY A 458 5.63 11.79 6.51
C GLY A 458 6.46 12.38 7.63
N PHE A 459 7.56 11.73 7.99
CA PHE A 459 8.50 12.18 9.02
C PHE A 459 9.93 12.17 8.51
N PHE A 460 10.69 13.21 8.85
CA PHE A 460 12.14 13.23 8.69
C PHE A 460 12.80 13.90 9.91
N VAL A 461 14.09 13.65 10.11
CA VAL A 461 14.81 14.04 11.34
C VAL A 461 16.04 14.89 10.99
N LEU A 462 16.21 16.00 11.69
CA LEU A 462 17.33 16.91 11.49
C LEU A 462 18.19 17.03 12.77
N ASN A 463 19.49 17.12 12.53
CA ASN A 463 20.51 17.38 13.54
C ASN A 463 21.39 18.56 13.11
N ASP A 464 21.95 19.28 14.09
CA ASP A 464 22.89 20.39 13.84
C ASP A 464 24.21 19.88 13.24
N PRO A 465 24.57 20.27 12.00
CA PRO A 465 25.84 19.87 11.38
C PRO A 465 27.09 20.25 12.17
N ALA A 466 27.05 21.39 12.86
CA ALA A 466 28.21 21.85 13.63
C ALA A 466 28.50 20.95 14.84
N GLN A 467 27.47 20.48 15.52
CA GLN A 467 27.61 19.54 16.65
C GLN A 467 27.98 18.13 16.16
N ALA A 468 27.47 17.68 15.02
CA ALA A 468 27.85 16.42 14.43
C ALA A 468 29.37 16.32 14.15
N ALA A 469 29.96 17.39 13.67
CA ALA A 469 31.41 17.47 13.45
C ALA A 469 32.22 17.29 14.74
N VAL A 470 31.73 17.82 15.88
CA VAL A 470 32.40 17.68 17.19
C VAL A 470 32.34 16.23 17.68
N ILE A 471 31.18 15.55 17.54
CA ILE A 471 30.99 14.16 17.96
C ILE A 471 31.84 13.22 17.12
N SER A 472 31.87 13.42 15.80
CA SER A 472 32.71 12.65 14.89
C SER A 472 34.18 12.74 15.27
N ALA A 473 34.67 13.95 15.58
CA ALA A 473 36.05 14.16 15.99
C ALA A 473 36.40 13.51 17.34
N SER A 474 35.47 13.47 18.28
CA SER A 474 35.70 12.92 19.63
C SER A 474 35.65 11.38 19.68
N ASN A 475 34.82 10.75 18.85
CA ASN A 475 34.62 9.30 18.87
C ASN A 475 35.47 8.54 17.84
N GLY A 476 36.25 9.24 17.00
CA GLY A 476 37.04 8.64 15.94
C GLY A 476 36.21 7.91 14.86
N GLU A 477 34.92 8.13 14.86
CA GLU A 477 33.97 7.55 13.92
C GLU A 477 33.48 8.63 12.95
N PHE A 478 33.37 8.24 11.69
CA PHE A 478 33.06 9.20 10.63
C PHE A 478 31.55 9.31 10.46
N ILE A 479 30.96 10.29 11.12
CA ILE A 479 29.64 10.80 10.76
C ILE A 479 29.86 12.15 10.09
N THR A 480 29.37 12.32 8.88
CA THR A 480 29.28 13.62 8.23
C THR A 480 27.84 14.10 8.27
N ALA A 481 27.62 15.38 8.53
CA ALA A 481 26.30 15.98 8.45
C ALA A 481 26.20 16.83 7.19
N ARG A 482 25.13 16.63 6.44
CA ARG A 482 24.73 17.53 5.37
C ARG A 482 24.09 18.78 5.96
N ASP A 483 24.05 19.83 5.17
CA ASP A 483 23.27 21.02 5.50
C ASP A 483 21.82 20.61 5.81
N TRP A 484 21.29 21.13 6.91
CA TRP A 484 19.96 20.76 7.39
C TRP A 484 18.86 21.33 6.47
N ASN A 485 19.05 22.53 5.90
CA ASN A 485 18.07 23.21 5.07
C ASN A 485 17.96 22.54 3.69
N ASP A 486 19.08 22.18 3.09
CA ASP A 486 19.10 21.41 1.84
C ASP A 486 18.50 20.01 2.02
N THR A 487 18.80 19.36 3.15
CA THR A 487 18.22 18.06 3.49
C THR A 487 16.70 18.18 3.67
N ALA A 488 16.22 19.20 4.37
CA ALA A 488 14.79 19.42 4.55
C ALA A 488 14.07 19.58 3.21
N ALA A 489 14.58 20.40 2.30
CA ALA A 489 14.00 20.59 0.97
C ALA A 489 13.92 19.28 0.17
N GLU A 490 14.97 18.44 0.24
CA GLU A 490 15.01 17.12 -0.39
C GLU A 490 13.96 16.18 0.20
N GLN A 491 13.87 16.09 1.55
CA GLN A 491 12.92 15.18 2.20
C GLN A 491 11.47 15.63 2.03
N ILE A 492 11.19 16.93 2.09
CA ILE A 492 9.85 17.48 1.83
C ILE A 492 9.41 17.08 0.41
N THR A 493 10.28 17.28 -0.59
CA THR A 493 9.98 16.87 -1.97
C THR A 493 9.72 15.38 -2.09
N ALA A 494 10.54 14.54 -1.43
CA ALA A 494 10.36 13.09 -1.46
C ALA A 494 9.04 12.65 -0.82
N LEU A 495 8.66 13.27 0.30
CA LEU A 495 7.41 12.97 1.01
C LEU A 495 6.16 13.48 0.26
N GLN A 496 6.26 14.63 -0.41
CA GLN A 496 5.20 15.11 -1.31
C GLN A 496 5.00 14.14 -2.48
N ASN A 497 6.08 13.65 -3.09
CA ASN A 497 6.02 12.66 -4.16
C ASN A 497 5.48 11.29 -3.66
N ALA A 498 5.67 10.96 -2.40
CA ALA A 498 5.07 9.78 -1.77
C ALA A 498 3.57 9.96 -1.46
N GLY A 499 3.00 11.13 -1.76
CA GLY A 499 1.59 11.43 -1.53
C GLY A 499 1.23 11.62 -0.05
N CYS A 500 2.14 12.18 0.75
CA CYS A 500 1.86 12.46 2.15
C CYS A 500 0.88 13.63 2.31
N ASP A 501 -0.13 13.44 3.14
CA ASP A 501 -1.16 14.43 3.49
C ASP A 501 -0.66 15.46 4.52
N ALA A 502 0.32 15.06 5.33
CA ALA A 502 1.02 15.93 6.26
C ALA A 502 2.51 15.55 6.33
N ILE A 503 3.38 16.54 6.51
CA ILE A 503 4.83 16.35 6.62
C ILE A 503 5.32 16.99 7.91
N LEU A 504 5.96 16.18 8.77
CA LEU A 504 6.52 16.63 10.04
C LEU A 504 8.05 16.53 10.03
N ALA A 505 8.68 17.61 10.48
CA ALA A 505 10.10 17.62 10.78
C ALA A 505 10.31 17.34 12.27
N ILE A 506 11.17 16.40 12.62
CA ILE A 506 11.64 16.18 13.98
C ILE A 506 13.04 16.79 14.07
N VAL A 507 13.25 17.69 15.01
CA VAL A 507 14.56 18.29 15.26
C VAL A 507 15.11 17.74 16.56
N SER A 508 16.08 16.84 16.45
CA SER A 508 16.67 16.16 17.61
C SER A 508 17.90 16.89 18.15
N THR A 509 18.53 17.75 17.33
CA THR A 509 19.57 18.68 17.74
C THR A 509 19.39 19.96 16.94
N ALA A 510 19.08 21.07 17.64
CA ALA A 510 18.67 22.31 17.00
C ALA A 510 19.82 22.99 16.23
N PRO A 511 19.64 23.27 14.94
CA PRO A 511 20.58 24.08 14.16
C PRO A 511 20.59 25.55 14.63
N ALA A 512 21.61 26.30 14.26
CA ALA A 512 21.65 27.73 14.52
C ALA A 512 20.68 28.51 13.63
N GLY A 513 20.15 29.63 14.13
CA GLY A 513 19.31 30.57 13.37
C GLY A 513 17.81 30.27 13.44
N ASP A 514 17.03 30.91 12.53
CA ASP A 514 15.55 30.84 12.51
C ASP A 514 15.05 29.57 11.77
N TRP A 515 15.58 28.41 12.12
CA TRP A 515 15.30 27.16 11.44
C TRP A 515 13.82 26.74 11.49
N GLN A 516 13.11 27.02 12.59
CA GLN A 516 11.67 26.69 12.71
C GLN A 516 10.86 27.42 11.63
N LYS A 517 11.11 28.73 11.47
CA LYS A 517 10.44 29.52 10.43
C LYS A 517 10.82 29.06 9.02
N ALA A 518 12.07 28.69 8.83
CA ALA A 518 12.54 28.20 7.52
C ALA A 518 11.84 26.89 7.14
N LEU A 519 11.73 25.92 8.05
CA LEU A 519 11.05 24.63 7.81
C LEU A 519 9.56 24.83 7.51
N LEU A 520 8.85 25.63 8.31
CA LEU A 520 7.43 25.90 8.08
C LEU A 520 7.20 26.60 6.72
N SER A 521 8.10 27.50 6.30
CA SER A 521 8.01 28.18 5.03
C SER A 521 8.27 27.26 3.82
N GLN A 522 8.94 26.13 4.01
CA GLN A 522 9.18 25.11 2.99
C GLN A 522 8.01 24.11 2.84
N GLY A 523 6.97 24.21 3.66
CA GLY A 523 5.79 23.36 3.56
C GLY A 523 5.75 22.20 4.57
N VAL A 524 6.56 22.24 5.64
CA VAL A 524 6.39 21.38 6.81
C VAL A 524 5.08 21.72 7.50
N THR A 525 4.25 20.75 7.76
CA THR A 525 2.94 20.92 8.44
C THR A 525 3.12 21.27 9.92
N ALA A 526 4.00 20.54 10.60
CA ALA A 526 4.37 20.77 11.99
C ALA A 526 5.82 20.36 12.26
N ILE A 527 6.39 20.93 13.31
CA ILE A 527 7.71 20.59 13.83
C ILE A 527 7.56 19.94 15.20
N ILE A 528 8.30 18.88 15.45
CA ILE A 528 8.50 18.29 16.77
C ILE A 528 9.92 18.61 17.20
N ASP A 529 10.05 19.50 18.17
CA ASP A 529 11.34 19.96 18.67
C ASP A 529 11.75 19.15 19.90
N GLY A 530 12.65 18.21 19.71
CA GLY A 530 13.20 17.35 20.76
C GLY A 530 14.21 18.04 21.66
N THR A 531 14.44 19.36 21.51
CA THR A 531 15.47 20.10 22.25
C THR A 531 14.92 21.09 23.26
N THR A 532 13.61 21.26 23.31
CA THR A 532 12.90 22.19 24.20
C THR A 532 11.55 21.62 24.64
N ALA A 533 11.07 22.10 25.77
CA ALA A 533 9.69 21.88 26.25
C ALA A 533 8.72 22.99 25.81
N GLU A 534 9.21 24.03 25.15
CA GLU A 534 8.41 25.20 24.76
C GLU A 534 7.72 24.99 23.41
N ASN A 535 6.42 25.26 23.38
CA ASN A 535 5.63 25.22 22.17
C ASN A 535 5.73 26.55 21.39
N GLY A 536 5.70 26.44 20.06
CA GLY A 536 5.62 27.57 19.12
C GLY A 536 4.43 27.43 18.17
N THR A 537 4.36 28.28 17.14
CA THR A 537 3.32 28.15 16.11
C THR A 537 3.60 26.90 15.25
N ASN A 538 2.73 25.89 15.32
CA ASN A 538 2.92 24.59 14.71
C ASN A 538 4.24 23.90 15.12
N VAL A 539 4.75 24.21 16.30
CA VAL A 539 5.95 23.60 16.87
C VAL A 539 5.60 23.02 18.24
N LEU A 540 5.77 21.72 18.36
CA LEU A 540 5.61 20.99 19.62
C LEU A 540 6.97 20.86 20.31
N GLY A 541 7.12 21.43 21.50
CA GLY A 541 8.26 21.17 22.37
C GLY A 541 8.12 19.79 23.02
N ALA A 542 9.01 18.86 22.70
CA ALA A 542 8.91 17.47 23.13
C ALA A 542 9.89 17.08 24.26
N ASP A 543 10.89 17.91 24.59
CA ASP A 543 11.83 17.63 25.68
C ASP A 543 11.19 17.92 27.06
N LEU A 544 10.25 17.09 27.41
CA LEU A 544 9.60 17.07 28.73
C LEU A 544 10.32 16.13 29.70
N GLY A 545 11.30 15.37 29.21
CA GLY A 545 12.00 14.37 30.01
C GLY A 545 11.01 13.38 30.65
N LEU A 546 11.05 13.29 31.99
CA LEU A 546 10.19 12.39 32.75
C LEU A 546 8.92 13.06 33.33
N THR A 547 8.56 14.26 32.87
CA THR A 547 7.42 15.02 33.44
C THR A 547 6.12 14.84 32.66
N GLY A 548 6.19 14.26 31.47
CA GLY A 548 5.00 14.00 30.65
C GLY A 548 5.31 13.62 29.23
N VAL A 549 4.27 13.31 28.48
CA VAL A 549 4.30 13.03 27.05
C VAL A 549 3.73 14.25 26.31
N ALA A 550 4.49 14.78 25.36
CA ALA A 550 4.04 15.90 24.53
C ALA A 550 2.99 15.42 23.51
N GLN A 551 2.01 16.26 23.20
CA GLN A 551 0.94 15.93 22.27
C GLN A 551 0.65 17.06 21.30
N LEU A 552 0.53 16.73 20.03
CA LEU A 552 -0.15 17.54 19.01
C LEU A 552 -1.19 16.70 18.29
N ASP A 553 -2.23 17.35 17.80
CA ASP A 553 -3.23 16.72 16.95
C ASP A 553 -3.10 17.28 15.53
N LEU A 554 -2.99 16.37 14.56
CA LEU A 554 -3.21 16.68 13.15
C LEU A 554 -4.70 16.54 12.87
N VAL A 555 -5.36 17.60 12.49
CA VAL A 555 -6.79 17.60 12.20
C VAL A 555 -6.97 17.78 10.70
N PHE A 556 -7.32 16.69 10.03
CA PHE A 556 -7.63 16.66 8.60
C PHE A 556 -9.04 17.12 8.36
N THR A 557 -9.20 18.15 7.54
CA THR A 557 -10.49 18.80 7.27
C THR A 557 -11.10 18.32 5.97
N GLN A 558 -12.42 18.39 5.88
CA GLN A 558 -13.22 17.97 4.74
C GLN A 558 -12.86 18.63 3.41
N GLY A 559 -12.39 19.87 3.43
CA GLY A 559 -12.01 20.62 2.23
C GLY A 559 -10.63 20.26 1.66
N GLY A 560 -9.97 19.27 2.25
CA GLY A 560 -8.56 18.98 2.02
C GLY A 560 -7.68 19.98 2.76
N GLY A 561 -6.76 19.49 3.55
CA GLY A 561 -5.84 20.27 4.36
C GLY A 561 -5.73 19.72 5.78
N CYS A 562 -4.64 20.11 6.42
CA CYS A 562 -4.33 19.67 7.77
C CYS A 562 -4.09 20.91 8.65
N ARG A 563 -4.80 21.03 9.77
CA ARG A 563 -4.48 22.02 10.80
C ARG A 563 -3.82 21.32 11.99
N VAL A 564 -2.99 22.05 12.69
CA VAL A 564 -2.23 21.57 13.86
C VAL A 564 -2.85 22.14 15.12
N GLU A 565 -3.17 21.29 16.09
CA GLU A 565 -3.63 21.68 17.41
C GLU A 565 -2.64 21.18 18.47
N LEU A 566 -1.94 22.09 19.12
CA LEU A 566 -1.07 21.75 20.23
C LEU A 566 -1.90 21.50 21.48
N ARG A 567 -1.64 20.39 22.15
CA ARG A 567 -2.33 20.02 23.40
C ARG A 567 -1.43 20.28 24.61
N GLN A 568 -2.07 20.35 25.76
CA GLN A 568 -1.29 20.32 27.02
C GLN A 568 -0.64 18.94 27.15
N PRO A 569 0.61 18.88 27.62
CA PRO A 569 1.27 17.62 27.89
C PRO A 569 0.42 16.72 28.79
N VAL A 570 0.42 15.43 28.47
CA VAL A 570 -0.19 14.45 29.34
C VAL A 570 0.80 14.16 30.45
N ALA A 571 0.43 14.53 31.68
CA ALA A 571 1.28 14.32 32.87
C ALA A 571 1.48 12.83 33.12
N ALA A 572 2.67 12.48 33.62
CA ALA A 572 3.03 11.15 34.06
C ALA A 572 2.18 10.65 35.22
#